data_e246db21cdc746811bffb80ee086b8b1
#
_entry.id   e246db21cdc746811bffb80ee086b8b1
#
_cell.length_a   1.000
_cell.length_b   1.000
_cell.length_c   1.000
_cell.angle_alpha   90.00
_cell.angle_beta   90.00
_cell.angle_gamma   90.00
#
_symmetry.space_group_name_H-M   'P 1'
#
loop_
_entity.id
_entity.type
_entity.pdbx_description
1 polymer ?
#
loop_
_entity_poly.entity_id
_entity_poly.type
_entity_poly.pdbx_seq_one_letter_code
_entity_poly.pdbx_strand_id
1 'polypeptide(L)'
;EKQAEFTVNFDGNVHYLRLDPAMCACVCKIRELTMNGQPVPVQDKKIVTTNGKILKSADGAEHPSVVFPTEDPNLTIRVDALDRKAENILTVKMEIVQIPLAVASDMAGAVKKIF
;
A
#
# COMPACT_ATOMS: atom_id res chain seq x y z
N GLU A 1 8.76 -13.77 -6.37
CA GLU A 1 7.64 -12.88 -6.64
C GLU A 1 6.33 -13.54 -6.27
N LYS A 2 5.49 -12.84 -5.54
CA LYS A 2 4.15 -13.29 -5.19
C LYS A 2 3.14 -12.29 -5.68
N GLN A 3 1.98 -12.80 -6.08
CA GLN A 3 0.82 -11.96 -6.39
C GLN A 3 -0.24 -12.20 -5.32
N ALA A 4 -0.76 -11.12 -4.78
CA ALA A 4 -1.84 -11.15 -3.81
C ALA A 4 -3.07 -10.47 -4.41
N GLU A 5 -4.19 -11.19 -4.45
CA GLU A 5 -5.47 -10.64 -4.87
C GLU A 5 -6.51 -11.05 -3.84
N PHE A 6 -7.18 -10.08 -3.26
CA PHE A 6 -8.23 -10.35 -2.28
C PHE A 6 -9.18 -9.19 -2.15
N THR A 7 -10.32 -9.46 -1.57
CA THR A 7 -11.30 -8.44 -1.21
C THR A 7 -11.58 -8.52 0.29
N VAL A 8 -11.87 -7.38 0.88
CA VAL A 8 -12.26 -7.27 2.29
C VAL A 8 -13.63 -6.60 2.34
N ASN A 9 -14.60 -7.30 2.94
CA ASN A 9 -15.92 -6.74 3.17
C ASN A 9 -15.95 -6.16 4.59
N PHE A 10 -16.47 -4.96 4.75
CA PHE A 10 -16.56 -4.32 6.05
C PHE A 10 -17.75 -3.37 6.12
N ASP A 11 -18.28 -3.17 7.33
CA ASP A 11 -19.42 -2.27 7.54
C ASP A 11 -18.97 -0.81 7.74
N GLY A 12 -19.93 0.09 7.84
CA GLY A 12 -19.65 1.52 7.98
C GLY A 12 -19.08 1.94 9.33
N ASN A 13 -18.92 1.03 10.30
CA ASN A 13 -18.35 1.33 11.61
C ASN A 13 -16.84 1.19 11.65
N VAL A 14 -16.24 0.57 10.65
CA VAL A 14 -14.78 0.42 10.57
C VAL A 14 -14.15 1.76 10.18
N HIS A 15 -13.13 2.19 10.92
CA HIS A 15 -12.42 3.45 10.68
C HIS A 15 -11.13 3.27 9.91
N TYR A 16 -10.42 2.17 10.15
CA TYR A 16 -9.11 1.89 9.58
C TYR A 16 -9.03 0.46 9.08
N LEU A 17 -8.33 0.26 7.97
CA LEU A 17 -7.91 -1.07 7.52
C LEU A 17 -6.39 -1.08 7.41
N ARG A 18 -5.76 -2.11 7.94
CA ARG A 18 -4.32 -2.29 7.85
C ARG A 18 -4.01 -3.46 6.93
N LEU A 19 -3.12 -3.22 5.96
CA LEU A 19 -2.61 -4.24 5.06
C LEU A 19 -1.18 -4.58 5.47
N ASP A 20 -0.91 -5.86 5.69
CA ASP A 20 0.42 -6.38 6.00
C ASP A 20 0.85 -7.26 4.81
N PRO A 21 1.55 -6.69 3.80
CA PRO A 21 1.81 -7.41 2.56
C PRO A 21 2.78 -8.58 2.69
N ALA A 22 3.66 -8.55 3.69
CA ALA A 22 4.64 -9.60 3.91
C ALA A 22 5.14 -9.58 5.35
N MET A 23 5.96 -10.56 5.72
CA MET A 23 6.62 -10.62 7.04
C MET A 23 8.13 -10.40 6.90
N CYS A 24 8.55 -9.66 5.89
CA CYS A 24 9.95 -9.39 5.59
C CYS A 24 10.06 -8.14 4.72
N ALA A 25 11.26 -7.59 4.60
CA ALA A 25 11.52 -6.49 3.68
C ALA A 25 11.14 -6.89 2.25
N CYS A 26 10.50 -5.97 1.53
CA CYS A 26 9.98 -6.26 0.21
C CYS A 26 9.74 -4.98 -0.60
N VAL A 27 9.55 -5.16 -1.90
CA VAL A 27 8.97 -4.16 -2.78
C VAL A 27 7.57 -4.64 -3.14
N CYS A 28 6.59 -3.78 -2.91
CA CYS A 28 5.20 -4.10 -3.20
C CYS A 28 4.70 -3.16 -4.30
N LYS A 29 4.36 -3.71 -5.46
CA LYS A 29 3.73 -2.94 -6.52
C LYS A 29 2.22 -3.06 -6.39
N ILE A 30 1.55 -1.93 -6.19
CA ILE A 30 0.10 -1.90 -6.04
C ILE A 30 -0.53 -1.84 -7.41
N ARG A 31 -1.19 -2.92 -7.81
CA ARG A 31 -1.89 -3.01 -9.10
C ARG A 31 -3.30 -2.46 -9.01
N GLU A 32 -3.97 -2.74 -7.92
CA GLU A 32 -5.28 -2.19 -7.64
C GLU A 32 -5.45 -2.02 -6.14
N LEU A 33 -5.92 -0.86 -5.73
CA LEU A 33 -6.37 -0.60 -4.38
C LEU A 33 -7.59 0.30 -4.49
N THR A 34 -8.76 -0.30 -4.43
CA THR A 34 -10.03 0.42 -4.63
C THR A 34 -10.97 0.13 -3.46
N MET A 35 -11.78 1.11 -3.13
CA MET A 35 -12.87 0.98 -2.18
C MET A 35 -14.18 1.30 -2.89
N ASN A 36 -15.08 0.31 -2.94
CA ASN A 36 -16.34 0.42 -3.66
C ASN A 36 -16.15 0.86 -5.12
N GLY A 37 -15.08 0.34 -5.75
CA GLY A 37 -14.76 0.63 -7.14
C GLY A 37 -14.02 1.95 -7.37
N GLN A 38 -13.77 2.75 -6.33
CA GLN A 38 -13.05 4.02 -6.43
C GLN A 38 -11.61 3.87 -5.97
N PRO A 39 -10.63 4.42 -6.69
CA PRO A 39 -9.23 4.33 -6.27
C PRO A 39 -8.98 4.94 -4.89
N VAL A 40 -8.22 4.23 -4.07
CA VAL A 40 -7.71 4.76 -2.81
C VAL A 40 -6.48 5.61 -3.10
N PRO A 41 -6.43 6.88 -2.66
CA PRO A 41 -5.30 7.75 -2.96
C PRO A 41 -4.10 7.40 -2.08
N VAL A 42 -3.28 6.45 -2.53
CA VAL A 42 -2.15 5.89 -1.77
C VAL A 42 -1.13 6.96 -1.41
N GLN A 43 -1.00 8.01 -2.22
CA GLN A 43 -0.02 9.07 -1.99
C GLN A 43 -0.55 10.18 -1.07
N ASP A 44 -1.81 10.14 -0.68
CA ASP A 44 -2.38 11.10 0.26
C ASP A 44 -2.11 10.63 1.70
N LYS A 45 -1.21 11.31 2.39
CA LYS A 45 -0.80 10.96 3.76
C LYS A 45 -1.93 11.12 4.78
N LYS A 46 -2.99 11.82 4.45
CA LYS A 46 -4.16 11.95 5.31
C LYS A 46 -5.03 10.70 5.27
N ILE A 47 -4.90 9.91 4.22
CA ILE A 47 -5.72 8.72 4.00
C ILE A 47 -4.90 7.45 4.19
N VAL A 48 -3.66 7.43 3.70
CA VAL A 48 -2.80 6.24 3.76
C VAL A 48 -1.52 6.56 4.50
N THR A 49 -1.24 5.77 5.55
CA THR A 49 0.03 5.80 6.26
C THR A 49 0.74 4.48 6.08
N THR A 50 2.06 4.52 5.97
CA THR A 50 2.87 3.34 5.76
C THR A 50 4.25 3.51 6.37
N ASN A 51 4.87 2.41 6.78
CA ASN A 51 6.28 2.40 7.18
C ASN A 51 7.22 2.15 5.99
N GLY A 52 6.66 2.03 4.79
CA GLY A 52 7.42 1.93 3.56
C GLY A 52 7.64 3.30 2.90
N LYS A 53 8.37 3.29 1.79
CA LYS A 53 8.62 4.46 0.96
C LYS A 53 7.88 4.30 -0.36
N ILE A 54 6.97 5.22 -0.64
CA ILE A 54 6.19 5.19 -1.88
C ILE A 54 7.04 5.76 -3.01
N LEU A 55 7.17 4.98 -4.07
CA LEU A 55 7.88 5.36 -5.28
C LEU A 55 6.87 5.69 -6.37
N LYS A 56 7.06 6.83 -7.02
CA LYS A 56 6.26 7.14 -8.20
C LYS A 56 6.73 6.29 -9.36
N SER A 57 5.80 5.66 -10.07
CA SER A 57 6.14 4.91 -11.26
C SER A 57 6.42 5.85 -12.43
N ALA A 58 7.22 5.35 -13.39
CA ALA A 58 7.56 6.14 -14.60
C ALA A 58 6.34 6.41 -15.49
N ASP A 59 5.29 5.60 -15.35
CA ASP A 59 4.04 5.72 -16.11
C ASP A 59 2.96 6.51 -15.36
N GLY A 60 3.34 7.24 -14.31
CA GLY A 60 2.42 8.02 -13.52
C GLY A 60 2.03 7.31 -12.22
N ALA A 61 1.04 7.85 -11.51
CA ALA A 61 0.68 7.42 -10.16
C ALA A 61 -0.30 6.25 -10.11
N GLU A 62 -0.69 5.66 -11.25
CA GLU A 62 -1.72 4.62 -11.28
C GLU A 62 -1.30 3.32 -10.60
N HIS A 63 0.00 2.99 -10.65
CA HIS A 63 0.52 1.75 -10.07
C HIS A 63 1.77 2.04 -9.24
N PRO A 64 1.60 2.67 -8.07
CA PRO A 64 2.75 3.00 -7.24
C PRO A 64 3.40 1.74 -6.68
N SER A 65 4.72 1.81 -6.47
CA SER A 65 5.45 0.80 -5.72
C SER A 65 5.81 1.34 -4.35
N VAL A 66 5.82 0.46 -3.36
CA VAL A 66 6.23 0.79 -2.00
C VAL A 66 7.41 -0.09 -1.62
N VAL A 67 8.51 0.53 -1.21
CA VAL A 67 9.67 -0.19 -0.69
C VAL A 67 9.56 -0.24 0.82
N PHE A 68 9.57 -1.44 1.38
CA PHE A 68 9.48 -1.65 2.82
C PHE A 68 10.83 -2.09 3.38
N PRO A 69 11.62 -1.15 3.97
CA PRO A 69 12.88 -1.49 4.59
C PRO A 69 12.69 -1.94 6.04
N THR A 70 11.83 -2.91 6.24
CA THR A 70 11.44 -3.41 7.56
C THR A 70 10.99 -4.85 7.47
N GLU A 71 11.09 -5.58 8.58
CA GLU A 71 10.58 -6.94 8.69
C GLU A 71 9.07 -6.99 8.98
N ASP A 72 8.44 -5.85 9.21
CA ASP A 72 7.01 -5.73 9.46
C ASP A 72 6.37 -4.68 8.52
N PRO A 73 6.33 -4.96 7.20
CA PRO A 73 5.70 -4.05 6.25
C PRO A 73 4.22 -3.85 6.57
N ASN A 74 3.78 -2.59 6.57
CA ASN A 74 2.36 -2.32 6.74
C ASN A 74 1.94 -1.04 6.04
N LEU A 75 0.65 -0.98 5.74
CA LEU A 75 0.01 0.14 5.10
C LEU A 75 -1.39 0.26 5.72
N THR A 76 -1.69 1.41 6.31
CA THR A 76 -2.97 1.65 6.98
C THR A 76 -3.79 2.66 6.18
N ILE A 77 -5.04 2.31 5.91
CA ILE A 77 -5.98 3.13 5.16
C ILE A 77 -7.03 3.67 6.11
N ARG A 78 -7.22 4.98 6.11
CA ARG A 78 -8.31 5.63 6.83
C ARG A 78 -9.57 5.56 5.99
N VAL A 79 -10.27 4.43 6.09
CA VAL A 79 -11.50 4.25 5.31
C VAL A 79 -12.63 5.19 5.73
N ASP A 80 -12.55 5.72 6.96
CA ASP A 80 -13.49 6.74 7.44
C ASP A 80 -13.33 8.10 6.75
N ALA A 81 -12.21 8.33 6.09
CA ALA A 81 -11.98 9.55 5.29
C ALA A 81 -12.43 9.39 3.83
N LEU A 82 -12.82 8.18 3.45
CA LEU A 82 -13.32 7.88 2.11
C LEU A 82 -14.85 7.84 2.10
N ASP A 83 -15.44 7.86 0.93
CA ASP A 83 -16.90 7.81 0.77
C ASP A 83 -17.42 6.43 1.14
N ARG A 84 -17.86 6.27 2.39
CA ARG A 84 -18.32 5.01 2.96
C ARG A 84 -19.81 4.81 2.77
N LYS A 85 -20.18 3.53 2.65
CA LYS A 85 -21.56 3.07 2.66
C LYS A 85 -21.80 2.20 3.90
N ALA A 86 -23.02 1.68 4.06
CA ALA A 86 -23.33 0.75 5.14
C ALA A 86 -22.53 -0.55 5.00
N GLU A 87 -22.31 -0.99 3.76
CA GLU A 87 -21.48 -2.14 3.43
C GLU A 87 -20.46 -1.73 2.38
N ASN A 88 -19.21 -2.10 2.60
CA ASN A 88 -18.08 -1.68 1.77
C ASN A 88 -17.23 -2.86 1.33
N ILE A 89 -16.57 -2.70 0.18
CA ILE A 89 -15.62 -3.69 -0.36
C ILE A 89 -14.33 -2.98 -0.69
N LEU A 90 -13.23 -3.45 -0.08
CA LEU A 90 -11.88 -3.07 -0.47
C LEU A 90 -11.33 -4.15 -1.39
N THR A 91 -10.87 -3.78 -2.58
CA THR A 91 -10.23 -4.68 -3.53
C THR A 91 -8.75 -4.40 -3.58
N VAL A 92 -7.94 -5.43 -3.42
CA VAL A 92 -6.49 -5.33 -3.36
C VAL A 92 -5.87 -6.28 -4.36
N LYS A 93 -4.97 -5.75 -5.21
CA LYS A 93 -4.12 -6.54 -6.10
C LYS A 93 -2.70 -5.99 -6.01
N MET A 94 -1.77 -6.83 -5.62
CA MET A 94 -0.37 -6.45 -5.40
C MET A 94 0.58 -7.50 -5.98
N GLU A 95 1.73 -7.03 -6.45
CA GLU A 95 2.91 -7.86 -6.74
C GLU A 95 3.95 -7.60 -5.67
N ILE A 96 4.40 -8.65 -5.00
CA ILE A 96 5.31 -8.55 -3.86
C ILE A 96 6.61 -9.28 -4.20
N VAL A 97 7.72 -8.56 -4.09
CA VAL A 97 9.06 -9.11 -4.29
C VAL A 97 9.84 -8.97 -2.99
N GLN A 98 10.24 -10.10 -2.40
CA GLN A 98 11.11 -10.10 -1.23
C GLN A 98 12.50 -9.63 -1.63
N ILE A 99 13.11 -8.79 -0.80
CA ILE A 99 14.47 -8.30 -0.99
C ILE A 99 15.20 -8.31 0.34
N PRO A 100 16.54 -8.41 0.34
CA PRO A 100 17.31 -8.26 1.58
C PRO A 100 17.04 -6.90 2.23
N LEU A 101 16.98 -6.86 3.56
CA LEU A 101 16.72 -5.65 4.31
C LEU A 101 17.69 -4.51 3.96
N ALA A 102 18.98 -4.84 3.78
CA ALA A 102 19.97 -3.84 3.39
C ALA A 102 19.66 -3.22 2.03
N VAL A 103 19.21 -4.02 1.06
CA VAL A 103 18.84 -3.52 -0.28
C VAL A 103 17.61 -2.62 -0.18
N ALA A 104 16.61 -3.02 0.60
CA ALA A 104 15.41 -2.21 0.81
C ALA A 104 15.74 -0.86 1.45
N SER A 105 16.65 -0.86 2.44
CA SER A 105 17.10 0.36 3.11
C SER A 105 17.84 1.28 2.14
N ASP A 106 18.69 0.73 1.28
CA ASP A 106 19.42 1.51 0.27
C ASP A 106 18.46 2.12 -0.76
N MET A 107 17.48 1.36 -1.23
CA MET A 107 16.48 1.85 -2.18
C MET A 107 15.67 3.00 -1.57
N ALA A 108 15.22 2.84 -0.33
CA ALA A 108 14.46 3.88 0.37
C ALA A 108 15.32 5.12 0.61
N GLY A 109 16.59 4.94 0.95
CA GLY A 109 17.55 6.04 1.13
C GLY A 109 17.84 6.79 -0.16
N ALA A 110 17.96 6.09 -1.27
CA ALA A 110 18.16 6.69 -2.58
C ALA A 110 17.00 7.61 -2.97
N VAL A 111 15.77 7.20 -2.67
CA VAL A 111 14.58 8.02 -2.91
C VAL A 111 14.61 9.30 -2.08
N LYS A 112 15.07 9.23 -0.82
CA LYS A 112 15.22 10.43 0.02
C LYS A 112 16.22 11.44 -0.53
N LYS A 113 17.27 10.98 -1.22
CA LYS A 113 18.31 11.85 -1.78
C LYS A 113 17.85 12.60 -3.02
N ILE A 114 16.80 12.15 -3.67
CA ILE A 114 16.26 12.76 -4.88
C ILE A 114 15.36 13.97 -4.55
N PHE A 115 14.83 13.99 -3.33
CA PHE A 115 14.01 15.08 -2.84
C PHE A 115 14.85 16.12 -2.10
#